data_00b4de73968abc58ce17b65e506c3e3d
#
_entry.id   00b4de73968abc58ce17b65e506c3e3d
#
_cell.length_a   1.000
_cell.length_b   1.000
_cell.length_c   1.000
_cell.angle_alpha   90.00
_cell.angle_beta   90.00
_cell.angle_gamma   90.00
#
_symmetry.space_group_name_H-M   'P 1'
#
loop_
_entity.id
_entity.type
_entity.pdbx_description
1 polymer ?
#
loop_
_entity_poly.entity_id
_entity_poly.type
_entity_poly.pdbx_seq_one_letter_code
_entity_poly.pdbx_strand_id
1 'polypeptide(L)'
;TSLNKALAGHFDLTLGLAAADALLRSGSLALREGHISRQGFQPAKSQEALDHWQALKQQLQQGGVALPLLSDLLSLAQVPDQFAQQALRIGMGRGELHELNKHRCALPTQLLHYYQCLTRAHDQGEALSVAVLKSRFGTGRNLTVEILEHFVRLHLTRREGNVRVLLARANVQR
;
A
#
# COMPACT_ATOMS: atom_id res chain seq x y z
N THR A 1 3.32 -7.49 19.99
CA THR A 1 4.09 -8.77 20.00
C THR A 1 5.60 -8.54 20.05
N SER A 2 6.11 -7.41 19.51
CA SER A 2 7.55 -7.13 19.49
C SER A 2 8.10 -6.69 20.86
N LEU A 3 7.35 -5.85 21.59
CA LEU A 3 7.75 -5.36 22.93
C LEU A 3 7.80 -6.49 23.97
N ASN A 4 6.80 -7.39 23.95
CA ASN A 4 6.75 -8.55 24.85
C ASN A 4 7.94 -9.48 24.61
N LYS A 5 8.43 -9.62 23.38
CA LYS A 5 9.58 -10.48 23.06
C LYS A 5 10.91 -9.83 23.49
N ALA A 6 11.01 -8.49 23.43
CA ALA A 6 12.20 -7.77 23.88
C ALA A 6 12.30 -7.67 25.40
N LEU A 7 11.16 -7.63 26.11
CA LEU A 7 11.11 -7.54 27.58
C LEU A 7 11.17 -8.92 28.28
N ALA A 8 10.81 -10.01 27.60
CA ALA A 8 10.71 -11.36 28.17
C ALA A 8 12.05 -11.95 28.66
N GLY A 9 13.18 -11.30 28.39
CA GLY A 9 14.50 -11.78 28.79
C GLY A 9 15.08 -11.16 30.05
N HIS A 10 14.54 -10.01 30.55
CA HIS A 10 15.24 -9.22 31.57
C HIS A 10 14.37 -8.53 32.63
N PHE A 11 13.02 -8.55 32.51
CA PHE A 11 12.12 -7.88 33.46
C PHE A 11 10.83 -8.67 33.68
N ASP A 12 10.25 -8.53 34.88
CA ASP A 12 8.87 -8.92 35.14
C ASP A 12 7.95 -8.19 34.15
N LEU A 13 7.18 -8.96 33.39
CA LEU A 13 6.31 -8.46 32.32
C LEU A 13 5.32 -7.41 32.82
N THR A 14 4.85 -7.58 34.08
CA THR A 14 3.91 -6.67 34.74
C THR A 14 4.56 -5.33 35.01
N LEU A 15 5.80 -5.32 35.48
CA LEU A 15 6.58 -4.11 35.76
C LEU A 15 6.93 -3.38 34.45
N GLY A 16 7.28 -4.12 33.40
CA GLY A 16 7.58 -3.58 32.07
C GLY A 16 6.37 -2.90 31.43
N LEU A 17 5.19 -3.49 31.53
CA LEU A 17 3.94 -2.89 31.02
C LEU A 17 3.53 -1.66 31.81
N ALA A 18 3.64 -1.69 33.14
CA ALA A 18 3.35 -0.54 33.99
C ALA A 18 4.30 0.63 33.73
N ALA A 19 5.59 0.37 33.50
CA ALA A 19 6.57 1.38 33.15
C ALA A 19 6.29 1.99 31.76
N ALA A 20 5.94 1.15 30.77
CA ALA A 20 5.58 1.62 29.43
C ALA A 20 4.32 2.51 29.47
N ASP A 21 3.30 2.14 30.26
CA ASP A 21 2.07 2.91 30.42
C ASP A 21 2.33 4.25 31.14
N ALA A 22 3.17 4.27 32.16
CA ALA A 22 3.59 5.50 32.82
C ALA A 22 4.35 6.45 31.88
N LEU A 23 5.24 5.90 31.03
CA LEU A 23 6.01 6.67 30.05
C LEU A 23 5.14 7.17 28.90
N LEU A 24 4.10 6.45 28.51
CA LEU A 24 3.09 6.90 27.56
C LEU A 24 2.25 8.05 28.13
N ARG A 25 1.82 7.94 29.40
CA ARG A 25 1.05 9.00 30.09
C ARG A 25 1.89 10.27 30.34
N SER A 26 3.18 10.13 30.63
CA SER A 26 4.07 11.28 30.79
C SER A 26 4.44 11.96 29.47
N GLY A 27 4.03 11.37 28.33
CA GLY A 27 4.40 11.87 27.00
C GLY A 27 5.85 11.61 26.62
N SER A 28 6.61 10.82 27.41
CA SER A 28 7.98 10.44 27.06
C SER A 28 8.04 9.41 25.95
N LEU A 29 6.98 8.61 25.80
CA LEU A 29 6.77 7.67 24.71
C LEU A 29 5.49 8.03 23.95
N ALA A 30 5.47 7.69 22.67
CA ALA A 30 4.30 7.79 21.80
C ALA A 30 3.98 6.43 21.20
N LEU A 31 2.70 6.05 21.16
CA LEU A 31 2.21 4.89 20.46
C LEU A 31 1.69 5.33 19.09
N ARG A 32 2.30 4.84 18.02
CA ARG A 32 1.86 5.08 16.63
C ARG A 32 1.84 3.76 15.88
N GLU A 33 0.73 3.44 15.25
CA GLU A 33 0.57 2.24 14.41
C GLU A 33 1.01 0.93 15.10
N GLY A 34 0.75 0.80 16.41
CA GLY A 34 1.13 -0.38 17.19
C GLY A 34 2.61 -0.44 17.60
N HIS A 35 3.39 0.60 17.34
CA HIS A 35 4.79 0.72 17.75
C HIS A 35 4.96 1.80 18.81
N ILE A 36 5.71 1.46 19.86
CA ILE A 36 6.10 2.41 20.91
C ILE A 36 7.45 3.03 20.54
N SER A 37 7.52 4.36 20.54
CA SER A 37 8.73 5.11 20.28
C SER A 37 8.89 6.25 21.28
N ARG A 38 10.11 6.78 21.44
CA ARG A 38 10.32 8.03 22.19
C ARG A 38 9.53 9.16 21.55
N GLN A 39 8.96 10.06 22.35
CA GLN A 39 8.31 11.25 21.82
C GLN A 39 9.32 12.05 20.98
N GLY A 40 8.95 12.37 19.73
CA GLY A 40 9.85 13.02 18.78
C GLY A 40 10.88 12.09 18.11
N PHE A 41 10.94 10.80 18.49
CA PHE A 41 11.72 9.83 17.75
C PHE A 41 11.02 9.56 16.42
N GLN A 42 11.52 10.20 15.40
CA GLN A 42 11.39 9.68 14.05
C GLN A 42 12.59 8.75 13.87
N PRO A 43 12.38 7.42 13.60
CA PRO A 43 13.48 6.62 13.11
C PRO A 43 14.07 7.42 11.97
N ALA A 44 15.38 7.66 11.98
CA ALA A 44 16.05 8.33 10.88
C ALA A 44 15.74 7.48 9.64
N LYS A 45 14.62 7.80 8.98
CA LYS A 45 14.39 7.41 7.61
C LYS A 45 15.56 8.06 6.96
N SER A 46 16.53 7.28 6.51
CA SER A 46 17.71 7.87 5.91
C SER A 46 17.21 8.85 4.87
N GLN A 47 17.73 10.05 4.84
CA GLN A 47 17.30 11.05 3.84
C GLN A 47 17.36 10.43 2.44
N GLU A 48 18.36 9.59 2.20
CA GLU A 48 18.51 8.77 1.01
C GLU A 48 17.28 7.90 0.69
N ALA A 49 16.72 7.21 1.69
CA ALA A 49 15.52 6.39 1.45
C ALA A 49 14.28 7.23 1.12
N LEU A 50 14.20 8.45 1.66
CA LEU A 50 13.18 9.42 1.30
C LEU A 50 13.36 9.90 -0.14
N ASP A 51 14.59 10.21 -0.52
CA ASP A 51 14.93 10.67 -1.88
C ASP A 51 14.63 9.56 -2.89
N HIS A 52 14.98 8.31 -2.58
CA HIS A 52 14.62 7.15 -3.40
C HIS A 52 13.12 6.92 -3.49
N TRP A 53 12.37 7.12 -2.39
CA TRP A 53 10.91 7.08 -2.46
C TRP A 53 10.36 8.17 -3.39
N GLN A 54 10.87 9.39 -3.33
CA GLN A 54 10.44 10.47 -4.23
C GLN A 54 10.74 10.14 -5.71
N ALA A 55 11.91 9.57 -5.99
CA ALA A 55 12.26 9.11 -7.33
C ALA A 55 11.30 8.02 -7.85
N LEU A 56 10.98 7.02 -7.03
CA LEU A 56 9.99 5.98 -7.35
C LEU A 56 8.61 6.57 -7.61
N LYS A 57 8.15 7.48 -6.75
CA LYS A 57 6.86 8.16 -6.88
C LYS A 57 6.79 8.95 -8.17
N GLN A 58 7.84 9.68 -8.51
CA GLN A 58 7.93 10.44 -9.75
C GLN A 58 7.85 9.54 -10.99
N GLN A 59 8.55 8.41 -11.00
CA GLN A 59 8.47 7.44 -12.09
C GLN A 59 7.07 6.85 -12.25
N LEU A 60 6.41 6.49 -11.15
CA LEU A 60 5.02 6.03 -11.18
C LEU A 60 4.05 7.11 -11.71
N GLN A 61 4.25 8.37 -11.34
CA GLN A 61 3.45 9.49 -11.83
C GLN A 61 3.66 9.75 -13.33
N GLN A 62 4.91 9.72 -13.79
CA GLN A 62 5.26 9.88 -15.20
C GLN A 62 4.71 8.75 -16.08
N GLY A 63 4.65 7.53 -15.55
CA GLY A 63 4.06 6.38 -16.21
C GLY A 63 2.53 6.47 -16.36
N GLY A 64 1.89 7.49 -15.80
CA GLY A 64 0.44 7.67 -15.86
C GLY A 64 -0.31 6.51 -15.19
N VAL A 65 -1.14 5.81 -15.96
CA VAL A 65 -1.90 4.65 -15.45
C VAL A 65 -1.15 3.33 -15.56
N ALA A 66 0.01 3.30 -16.21
CA ALA A 66 0.81 2.08 -16.35
C ALA A 66 1.33 1.60 -14.99
N LEU A 67 1.29 0.30 -14.77
CA LEU A 67 1.81 -0.36 -13.57
C LEU A 67 2.95 -1.30 -13.98
N PRO A 68 4.19 -0.80 -14.04
CA PRO A 68 5.36 -1.61 -14.40
C PRO A 68 5.63 -2.70 -13.33
N LEU A 69 6.47 -3.65 -13.66
CA LEU A 69 7.03 -4.54 -12.64
C LEU A 69 7.88 -3.73 -11.65
N LEU A 70 7.91 -4.17 -10.41
CA LEU A 70 8.68 -3.49 -9.37
C LEU A 70 10.17 -3.45 -9.70
N SER A 71 10.71 -4.53 -10.29
CA SER A 71 12.09 -4.58 -10.78
C SER A 71 12.40 -3.48 -11.79
N ASP A 72 11.50 -3.31 -12.75
CA ASP A 72 11.67 -2.31 -13.81
C ASP A 72 11.55 -0.89 -13.25
N LEU A 73 10.60 -0.69 -12.33
CA LEU A 73 10.41 0.59 -11.63
C LEU A 73 11.64 0.98 -10.80
N LEU A 74 12.22 0.04 -10.06
CA LEU A 74 13.43 0.27 -9.27
C LEU A 74 14.64 0.62 -10.17
N SER A 75 14.78 -0.09 -11.28
CA SER A 75 15.80 0.21 -12.30
C SER A 75 15.61 1.60 -12.90
N LEU A 76 14.42 1.95 -13.35
CA LEU A 76 14.10 3.26 -13.95
C LEU A 76 14.32 4.41 -12.97
N ALA A 77 13.99 4.21 -11.70
CA ALA A 77 14.21 5.19 -10.63
C ALA A 77 15.63 5.18 -10.08
N GLN A 78 16.50 4.31 -10.58
CA GLN A 78 17.89 4.14 -10.12
C GLN A 78 18.00 3.93 -8.60
N VAL A 79 17.07 3.14 -8.04
CA VAL A 79 17.06 2.84 -6.61
C VAL A 79 17.92 1.61 -6.34
N PRO A 80 19.01 1.73 -5.56
CA PRO A 80 19.81 0.57 -5.17
C PRO A 80 19.01 -0.43 -4.33
N ASP A 81 19.28 -1.73 -4.49
CA ASP A 81 18.56 -2.81 -3.82
C ASP A 81 18.51 -2.64 -2.29
N GLN A 82 19.58 -2.15 -1.69
CA GLN A 82 19.67 -1.89 -0.25
C GLN A 82 18.63 -0.87 0.27
N PHE A 83 18.19 0.07 -0.58
CA PHE A 83 17.20 1.08 -0.23
C PHE A 83 15.78 0.75 -0.71
N ALA A 84 15.62 -0.22 -1.62
CA ALA A 84 14.36 -0.54 -2.27
C ALA A 84 13.24 -0.82 -1.26
N GLN A 85 13.48 -1.73 -0.32
CA GLN A 85 12.47 -2.08 0.69
C GLN A 85 12.13 -0.91 1.61
N GLN A 86 13.12 -0.07 1.97
CA GLN A 86 12.89 1.07 2.85
C GLN A 86 12.09 2.17 2.15
N ALA A 87 12.42 2.46 0.89
CA ALA A 87 11.68 3.42 0.06
C ALA A 87 10.20 2.99 -0.11
N LEU A 88 9.95 1.73 -0.42
CA LEU A 88 8.59 1.19 -0.54
C LEU A 88 7.81 1.28 0.79
N ARG A 89 8.44 0.92 1.92
CA ARG A 89 7.82 1.05 3.25
C ARG A 89 7.45 2.49 3.58
N ILE A 90 8.27 3.47 3.16
CA ILE A 90 7.97 4.90 3.34
C ILE A 90 6.69 5.26 2.57
N GLY A 91 6.59 4.85 1.31
CA GLY A 91 5.41 5.10 0.48
C GLY A 91 4.15 4.45 1.04
N MET A 92 4.24 3.17 1.43
CA MET A 92 3.12 2.44 2.03
C MET A 92 2.71 3.03 3.39
N GLY A 93 3.68 3.35 4.28
CA GLY A 93 3.39 3.93 5.59
C GLY A 93 2.80 5.35 5.53
N ARG A 94 2.92 6.04 4.40
CA ARG A 94 2.25 7.33 4.14
C ARG A 94 0.89 7.18 3.45
N GLY A 95 0.49 5.96 3.09
CA GLY A 95 -0.71 5.72 2.28
C GLY A 95 -0.57 6.22 0.84
N GLU A 96 0.64 6.53 0.39
CA GLU A 96 0.93 7.04 -0.95
C GLU A 96 1.24 5.92 -1.95
N LEU A 97 1.39 4.69 -1.47
CA LEU A 97 1.68 3.51 -2.27
C LEU A 97 0.86 2.31 -1.77
N HIS A 98 0.30 1.56 -2.70
CA HIS A 98 -0.39 0.30 -2.45
C HIS A 98 0.33 -0.87 -3.11
N GLU A 99 0.52 -1.95 -2.37
CA GLU A 99 1.03 -3.19 -2.93
C GLU A 99 -0.12 -3.96 -3.60
N LEU A 100 -0.03 -4.21 -4.92
CA LEU A 100 -0.94 -5.10 -5.62
C LEU A 100 -0.58 -6.56 -5.35
N ASN A 101 0.70 -6.85 -5.47
CA ASN A 101 1.33 -8.13 -5.14
C ASN A 101 2.83 -7.91 -4.94
N LYS A 102 3.58 -8.99 -4.66
CA LYS A 102 5.04 -8.93 -4.43
C LYS A 102 5.86 -8.36 -5.61
N HIS A 103 5.25 -8.20 -6.79
CA HIS A 103 5.94 -7.76 -8.00
C HIS A 103 5.42 -6.42 -8.54
N ARG A 104 4.35 -5.86 -7.97
CA ARG A 104 3.73 -4.62 -8.44
C ARG A 104 3.18 -3.79 -7.31
N CYS A 105 3.33 -2.48 -7.47
CA CYS A 105 2.71 -1.48 -6.62
C CYS A 105 2.02 -0.41 -7.47
N ALA A 106 1.15 0.36 -6.85
CA ALA A 106 0.41 1.43 -7.51
C ALA A 106 0.21 2.63 -6.59
N LEU A 107 0.13 3.81 -7.17
CA LEU A 107 -0.35 5.00 -6.48
C LEU A 107 -1.89 4.94 -6.31
N PRO A 108 -2.46 5.57 -5.26
CA PRO A 108 -3.91 5.68 -5.10
C PRO A 108 -4.63 6.23 -6.33
N THR A 109 -4.03 7.20 -7.02
CA THR A 109 -4.57 7.81 -8.23
C THR A 109 -4.68 6.83 -9.40
N GLN A 110 -3.72 5.91 -9.55
CA GLN A 110 -3.74 4.87 -10.56
C GLN A 110 -4.84 3.84 -10.25
N LEU A 111 -4.98 3.42 -9.00
CA LEU A 111 -6.05 2.52 -8.56
C LEU A 111 -7.42 3.16 -8.75
N LEU A 112 -7.56 4.44 -8.43
CA LEU A 112 -8.80 5.19 -8.66
C LEU A 112 -9.18 5.21 -10.13
N HIS A 113 -8.22 5.41 -11.04
CA HIS A 113 -8.47 5.35 -12.49
C HIS A 113 -9.07 4.00 -12.90
N TYR A 114 -8.46 2.89 -12.49
CA TYR A 114 -8.98 1.56 -12.82
C TYR A 114 -10.35 1.27 -12.19
N TYR A 115 -10.57 1.73 -10.97
CA TYR A 115 -11.87 1.64 -10.32
C TYR A 115 -12.95 2.43 -11.07
N GLN A 116 -12.63 3.64 -11.54
CA GLN A 116 -13.54 4.44 -12.36
C GLN A 116 -13.85 3.77 -13.72
N CYS A 117 -12.87 3.13 -14.36
CA CYS A 117 -13.12 2.35 -15.57
C CYS A 117 -14.07 1.19 -15.31
N LEU A 118 -13.91 0.49 -14.18
CA LEU A 118 -14.76 -0.61 -13.77
C LEU A 118 -16.19 -0.14 -13.47
N THR A 119 -16.36 0.96 -12.72
CA THR A 119 -17.70 1.50 -12.42
C THR A 119 -18.41 1.99 -13.67
N ARG A 120 -17.70 2.64 -14.61
CA ARG A 120 -18.28 3.03 -15.90
C ARG A 120 -18.77 1.85 -16.72
N ALA A 121 -18.00 0.74 -16.78
CA ALA A 121 -18.42 -0.47 -17.47
C ALA A 121 -19.68 -1.06 -16.82
N HIS A 122 -19.75 -1.07 -15.49
CA HIS A 122 -20.93 -1.48 -14.74
C HIS A 122 -22.16 -0.62 -15.05
N ASP A 123 -22.01 0.71 -15.03
CA ASP A 123 -23.10 1.65 -15.28
C ASP A 123 -23.61 1.56 -16.74
N GLN A 124 -22.78 1.08 -17.65
CA GLN A 124 -23.15 0.78 -19.05
C GLN A 124 -23.78 -0.61 -19.24
N GLY A 125 -23.98 -1.36 -18.16
CA GLY A 125 -24.57 -2.70 -18.21
C GLY A 125 -23.66 -3.79 -18.74
N GLU A 126 -22.34 -3.53 -18.82
CA GLU A 126 -21.38 -4.51 -19.31
C GLU A 126 -21.10 -5.59 -18.26
N ALA A 127 -20.94 -6.83 -18.71
CA ALA A 127 -20.47 -7.89 -17.83
C ALA A 127 -19.01 -7.62 -17.41
N LEU A 128 -18.77 -7.46 -16.12
CA LEU A 128 -17.44 -7.14 -15.59
C LEU A 128 -16.49 -8.36 -15.63
N SER A 129 -16.33 -8.94 -16.80
CA SER A 129 -15.40 -10.05 -17.07
C SER A 129 -13.97 -9.52 -17.26
N VAL A 130 -12.99 -10.41 -17.10
CA VAL A 130 -11.57 -10.07 -17.37
C VAL A 130 -11.37 -9.60 -18.81
N ALA A 131 -12.10 -10.17 -19.77
CA ALA A 131 -12.00 -9.81 -21.17
C ALA A 131 -12.46 -8.37 -21.44
N VAL A 132 -13.61 -7.99 -20.91
CA VAL A 132 -14.16 -6.62 -21.01
C VAL A 132 -13.25 -5.63 -20.28
N LEU A 133 -12.88 -5.92 -19.04
CA LEU A 133 -12.08 -5.01 -18.24
C LEU A 133 -10.64 -4.87 -18.73
N LYS A 134 -10.07 -5.91 -19.37
CA LYS A 134 -8.79 -5.78 -20.07
C LYS A 134 -8.83 -4.66 -21.14
N SER A 135 -9.87 -4.64 -21.96
CA SER A 135 -10.07 -3.60 -22.96
C SER A 135 -10.28 -2.23 -22.34
N ARG A 136 -11.10 -2.14 -21.30
CA ARG A 136 -11.40 -0.90 -20.59
C ARG A 136 -10.19 -0.32 -19.86
N PHE A 137 -9.35 -1.18 -19.30
CA PHE A 137 -8.12 -0.79 -18.60
C PHE A 137 -6.97 -0.49 -19.57
N GLY A 138 -7.03 -0.96 -20.82
CA GLY A 138 -5.90 -0.86 -21.75
C GLY A 138 -4.68 -1.66 -21.31
N THR A 139 -4.87 -2.77 -20.56
CA THR A 139 -3.79 -3.55 -19.96
C THR A 139 -3.74 -4.98 -20.49
N GLY A 140 -2.66 -5.71 -20.19
CA GLY A 140 -2.58 -7.14 -20.44
C GLY A 140 -3.46 -7.94 -19.47
N ARG A 141 -3.81 -9.18 -19.84
CA ARG A 141 -4.67 -10.07 -19.03
C ARG A 141 -4.18 -10.24 -17.59
N ASN A 142 -2.87 -10.48 -17.42
CA ASN A 142 -2.29 -10.74 -16.09
C ASN A 142 -2.45 -9.52 -15.19
N LEU A 143 -2.10 -8.34 -15.68
CA LEU A 143 -2.24 -7.10 -14.92
C LEU A 143 -3.71 -6.78 -14.60
N THR A 144 -4.63 -7.03 -15.55
CA THR A 144 -6.08 -6.90 -15.29
C THR A 144 -6.51 -7.78 -14.13
N VAL A 145 -6.07 -9.04 -14.10
CA VAL A 145 -6.39 -9.96 -13.00
C VAL A 145 -5.80 -9.47 -11.67
N GLU A 146 -4.55 -9.02 -11.65
CA GLU A 146 -3.88 -8.50 -10.45
C GLU A 146 -4.63 -7.29 -9.85
N ILE A 147 -5.08 -6.36 -10.70
CA ILE A 147 -5.89 -5.20 -10.30
C ILE A 147 -7.23 -5.65 -9.71
N LEU A 148 -7.92 -6.58 -10.38
CA LEU A 148 -9.21 -7.08 -9.92
C LEU A 148 -9.12 -7.85 -8.61
N GLU A 149 -8.09 -8.65 -8.41
CA GLU A 149 -7.84 -9.35 -7.13
C GLU A 149 -7.50 -8.34 -6.01
N HIS A 150 -6.83 -7.24 -6.34
CA HIS A 150 -6.60 -6.17 -5.38
C HIS A 150 -7.93 -5.51 -4.96
N PHE A 151 -8.86 -5.25 -5.88
CA PHE A 151 -10.18 -4.72 -5.56
C PHE A 151 -11.04 -5.70 -4.75
N VAL A 152 -10.86 -7.00 -4.93
CA VAL A 152 -11.51 -8.01 -4.06
C VAL A 152 -10.95 -7.91 -2.63
N ARG A 153 -9.62 -7.80 -2.46
CA ARG A 153 -9.00 -7.62 -1.12
C ARG A 153 -9.45 -6.34 -0.41
N LEU A 154 -9.73 -5.28 -1.18
CA LEU A 154 -10.27 -4.02 -0.66
C LEU A 154 -11.80 -4.07 -0.44
N HIS A 155 -12.45 -5.21 -0.65
CA HIS A 155 -13.91 -5.36 -0.56
C HIS A 155 -14.69 -4.38 -1.45
N LEU A 156 -14.12 -3.93 -2.56
CA LEU A 156 -14.79 -3.09 -3.57
C LEU A 156 -15.58 -3.94 -4.56
N THR A 157 -15.09 -5.15 -4.82
CA THR A 157 -15.73 -6.12 -5.70
C THR A 157 -15.69 -7.52 -5.09
N ARG A 158 -16.57 -8.41 -5.57
CA ARG A 158 -16.44 -9.85 -5.33
C ARG A 158 -16.41 -10.60 -6.65
N ARG A 159 -15.86 -11.80 -6.64
CA ARG A 159 -15.84 -12.67 -7.79
C ARG A 159 -17.11 -13.56 -7.79
N GLU A 160 -17.80 -13.60 -8.92
CA GLU A 160 -18.89 -14.54 -9.19
C GLU A 160 -18.60 -15.28 -10.51
N GLY A 161 -18.11 -16.50 -10.43
CA GLY A 161 -17.70 -17.26 -11.62
C GLY A 161 -16.60 -16.52 -12.40
N ASN A 162 -16.94 -16.11 -13.62
CA ASN A 162 -16.03 -15.42 -14.55
C ASN A 162 -16.19 -13.89 -14.56
N VAL A 163 -17.11 -13.35 -13.75
CA VAL A 163 -17.37 -11.91 -13.66
C VAL A 163 -17.04 -11.35 -12.27
N ARG A 164 -16.99 -10.05 -12.18
CA ARG A 164 -16.90 -9.31 -10.92
C ARG A 164 -18.23 -8.60 -10.67
N VAL A 165 -18.60 -8.49 -9.38
CA VAL A 165 -19.79 -7.74 -8.92
C VAL A 165 -19.30 -6.63 -8.01
N LEU A 166 -19.77 -5.41 -8.22
CA LEU A 166 -19.51 -4.28 -7.32
C LEU A 166 -20.24 -4.51 -6.00
N LEU A 167 -19.53 -4.36 -4.87
CA LEU A 167 -20.11 -4.55 -3.53
C LEU A 167 -20.63 -3.25 -2.93
N ALA A 168 -20.05 -2.11 -3.28
CA ALA A 168 -20.49 -0.79 -2.87
C ALA A 168 -19.98 0.25 -3.87
N ARG A 169 -20.76 1.31 -4.09
CA ARG A 169 -20.16 2.57 -4.54
C ARG A 169 -19.41 3.12 -3.32
N ALA A 170 -18.11 2.93 -3.27
CA ALA A 170 -17.30 3.71 -2.35
C ALA A 170 -17.64 5.17 -2.63
N ASN A 171 -18.19 5.87 -1.65
CA ASN A 171 -18.36 7.32 -1.71
C ASN A 171 -16.95 7.93 -1.76
N VAL A 172 -16.37 8.00 -2.95
CA VAL A 172 -15.14 8.73 -3.24
C VAL A 172 -15.52 10.19 -3.42
N GLN A 173 -16.13 10.75 -2.38
CA GLN A 173 -16.26 12.18 -2.19
C GLN A 173 -15.57 12.50 -0.87
N ARG A 174 -14.24 12.75 -0.96
CA ARG A 174 -13.55 13.81 -0.20
C ARG A 174 -12.07 13.85 -0.54
#